data_2c6106a24c8128bf43f971eab1a7ba89
#
_entry.id   2c6106a24c8128bf43f971eab1a7ba89
#
_cell.length_a   1.000
_cell.length_b   1.000
_cell.length_c   1.000
_cell.angle_alpha   90.00
_cell.angle_beta   90.00
_cell.angle_gamma   90.00
#
_symmetry.space_group_name_H-M   'P 1'
#
loop_
_entity.id
_entity.type
_entity.pdbx_description
1 polymer ?
#
loop_
_entity_poly.entity_id
_entity_poly.type
_entity_poly.pdbx_seq_one_letter_code
_entity_poly.pdbx_strand_id
1 'polypeptide(L)'
;MNCFELFAGCGGLGYGFHKEGFNIVACNELDGSIAETYKENFDNTKVIVGDITKGSIKKEVYDNFKDKKCDIILGGPPCVAYSMSGHRNSRDPRGQLFKEYIEIVKKLKPKVFVMENVKGILTILHDKPKLSKKEREIADKYYELEAEKINIIAKKKVLSSKNEEDIEGYVDIVNTNNTDLKDVNRKIKLMEKEVHIFRMKVTDIIKNTFQE
;
A
#
# COMPACT_ATOMS: atom_id res chain seq x y z
N MET A 1 21.72 17.64 7.14
CA MET A 1 21.11 16.38 7.62
C MET A 1 20.94 15.43 6.43
N ASN A 2 21.25 14.13 6.61
CA ASN A 2 21.19 13.14 5.56
C ASN A 2 19.79 12.51 5.49
N CYS A 3 19.22 12.48 4.29
CA CYS A 3 17.89 11.94 4.03
C CYS A 3 17.97 10.69 3.15
N PHE A 4 17.02 9.79 3.36
CA PHE A 4 16.68 8.70 2.47
C PHE A 4 15.24 8.87 2.01
N GLU A 5 14.97 8.73 0.72
CA GLU A 5 13.62 8.83 0.16
C GLU A 5 13.15 7.48 -0.40
N LEU A 6 12.04 6.97 0.12
CA LEU A 6 11.37 5.74 -0.30
C LEU A 6 10.16 6.06 -1.20
N PHE A 7 9.94 5.22 -2.21
CA PHE A 7 8.84 5.43 -3.17
C PHE A 7 8.92 6.81 -3.81
N ALA A 8 10.14 7.15 -4.27
CA ALA A 8 10.56 8.51 -4.53
C ALA A 8 9.85 9.16 -5.73
N GLY A 9 9.31 8.36 -6.67
CA GLY A 9 8.75 8.91 -7.90
C GLY A 9 9.78 9.75 -8.64
N CYS A 10 9.36 10.90 -9.15
CA CYS A 10 10.25 11.89 -9.78
C CYS A 10 10.97 12.80 -8.77
N GLY A 11 10.81 12.56 -7.45
CA GLY A 11 11.50 13.32 -6.39
C GLY A 11 10.74 14.52 -5.84
N GLY A 12 9.41 14.60 -6.04
CA GLY A 12 8.64 15.77 -5.62
C GLY A 12 8.71 16.09 -4.13
N LEU A 13 8.65 15.06 -3.27
CA LEU A 13 8.76 15.22 -1.83
C LEU A 13 10.22 15.59 -1.45
N GLY A 14 11.20 14.82 -1.96
CA GLY A 14 12.62 15.04 -1.72
C GLY A 14 13.09 16.42 -2.16
N TYR A 15 12.53 16.96 -3.26
CA TYR A 15 12.88 18.26 -3.77
C TYR A 15 12.58 19.39 -2.78
N GLY A 16 11.45 19.32 -2.07
CA GLY A 16 11.15 20.28 -1.01
C GLY A 16 12.21 20.30 0.08
N PHE A 17 12.61 19.10 0.55
CA PHE A 17 13.69 18.96 1.55
C PHE A 17 15.05 19.40 1.02
N HIS A 18 15.38 19.06 -0.24
CA HIS A 18 16.62 19.48 -0.88
C HIS A 18 16.74 21.02 -0.95
N LYS A 19 15.67 21.72 -1.29
CA LYS A 19 15.62 23.18 -1.31
C LYS A 19 15.91 23.82 0.05
N GLU A 20 15.52 23.14 1.13
CA GLU A 20 15.80 23.56 2.51
C GLU A 20 17.18 23.09 3.02
N GLY A 21 18.07 22.66 2.13
CA GLY A 21 19.45 22.30 2.44
C GLY A 21 19.64 20.91 3.05
N PHE A 22 18.66 20.03 2.94
CA PHE A 22 18.82 18.62 3.31
C PHE A 22 19.56 17.87 2.21
N ASN A 23 20.45 16.96 2.60
CA ASN A 23 21.20 16.12 1.67
C ASN A 23 20.45 14.81 1.41
N ILE A 24 19.87 14.65 0.23
CA ILE A 24 19.24 13.38 -0.17
C ILE A 24 20.35 12.42 -0.60
N VAL A 25 20.79 11.57 0.32
CA VAL A 25 21.91 10.64 0.12
C VAL A 25 21.55 9.55 -0.88
N ALA A 26 20.37 8.98 -0.73
CA ALA A 26 19.85 7.94 -1.60
C ALA A 26 18.32 8.00 -1.69
N CYS A 27 17.78 7.45 -2.78
CA CYS A 27 16.36 7.19 -2.91
C CYS A 27 16.11 5.79 -3.47
N ASN A 28 14.88 5.29 -3.32
CA ASN A 28 14.43 4.06 -3.95
C ASN A 28 13.16 4.31 -4.77
N GLU A 29 13.18 3.85 -6.01
CA GLU A 29 12.04 3.85 -6.93
C GLU A 29 11.95 2.49 -7.64
N LEU A 30 10.73 2.00 -7.82
CA LEU A 30 10.48 0.71 -8.49
C LEU A 30 10.66 0.81 -10.00
N ASP A 31 10.14 1.88 -10.59
CA ASP A 31 10.10 2.10 -12.04
C ASP A 31 11.38 2.79 -12.54
N GLY A 32 12.10 2.09 -13.44
CA GLY A 32 13.35 2.60 -13.98
C GLY A 32 13.19 3.90 -14.79
N SER A 33 12.09 4.08 -15.50
CA SER A 33 11.84 5.28 -16.32
C SER A 33 11.58 6.50 -15.44
N ILE A 34 10.85 6.31 -14.34
CA ILE A 34 10.62 7.34 -13.34
C ILE A 34 11.93 7.69 -12.60
N ALA A 35 12.73 6.67 -12.31
CA ALA A 35 14.02 6.83 -11.66
C ALA A 35 15.03 7.64 -12.51
N GLU A 36 14.96 7.56 -13.85
CA GLU A 36 15.77 8.42 -14.72
C GLU A 36 15.39 9.91 -14.54
N THR A 37 14.09 10.22 -14.49
CA THR A 37 13.66 11.60 -14.20
C THR A 37 14.13 12.07 -12.81
N TYR A 38 14.17 11.17 -11.82
CA TYR A 38 14.73 11.50 -10.51
C TYR A 38 16.21 11.88 -10.60
N LYS A 39 17.01 11.14 -11.37
CA LYS A 39 18.45 11.42 -11.57
C LYS A 39 18.68 12.78 -12.22
N GLU A 40 17.81 13.18 -13.17
CA GLU A 40 17.90 14.51 -13.79
C GLU A 40 17.63 15.66 -12.80
N ASN A 41 16.85 15.38 -11.75
CA ASN A 41 16.52 16.38 -10.72
C ASN A 41 17.54 16.44 -9.57
N PHE A 42 18.36 15.39 -9.39
CA PHE A 42 19.24 15.24 -8.22
C PHE A 42 20.60 14.65 -8.61
N ASP A 43 21.56 15.51 -8.96
CA ASP A 43 22.90 15.13 -9.46
C ASP A 43 23.73 14.26 -8.49
N ASN A 44 23.52 14.43 -7.18
CA ASN A 44 24.36 13.80 -6.14
C ASN A 44 23.63 12.73 -5.32
N THR A 45 22.43 12.33 -5.72
CA THR A 45 21.66 11.30 -5.02
C THR A 45 21.89 9.92 -5.62
N LYS A 46 22.18 8.94 -4.79
CA LYS A 46 22.23 7.53 -5.23
C LYS A 46 20.81 7.02 -5.47
N VAL A 47 20.44 6.82 -6.73
CA VAL A 47 19.14 6.24 -7.10
C VAL A 47 19.22 4.73 -7.12
N ILE A 48 18.45 4.06 -6.27
CA ILE A 48 18.34 2.61 -6.14
C ILE A 48 17.05 2.17 -6.82
N VAL A 49 17.18 1.56 -8.01
CA VAL A 49 16.04 1.11 -8.80
C VAL A 49 15.67 -0.32 -8.42
N GLY A 50 14.42 -0.54 -8.08
CA GLY A 50 13.89 -1.90 -7.86
C GLY A 50 12.89 -2.01 -6.71
N ASP A 51 12.35 -3.22 -6.60
CA ASP A 51 11.32 -3.57 -5.62
C ASP A 51 11.91 -3.63 -4.20
N ILE A 52 11.48 -2.71 -3.36
CA ILE A 52 11.95 -2.58 -1.95
C ILE A 52 11.60 -3.80 -1.10
N THR A 53 10.70 -4.67 -1.52
CA THR A 53 10.44 -5.94 -0.82
C THR A 53 11.57 -6.95 -0.96
N LYS A 54 12.48 -6.75 -1.92
CA LYS A 54 13.62 -7.63 -2.19
C LYS A 54 14.77 -7.34 -1.25
N GLY A 55 15.30 -8.40 -0.64
CA GLY A 55 16.43 -8.32 0.30
C GLY A 55 17.70 -7.70 -0.33
N SER A 56 17.94 -7.88 -1.63
CA SER A 56 19.05 -7.28 -2.35
C SER A 56 18.93 -5.75 -2.41
N ILE A 57 17.73 -5.23 -2.69
CA ILE A 57 17.44 -3.79 -2.72
C ILE A 57 17.58 -3.19 -1.31
N LYS A 58 16.98 -3.82 -0.30
CA LYS A 58 17.16 -3.39 1.10
C LYS A 58 18.64 -3.36 1.51
N LYS A 59 19.40 -4.38 1.10
CA LYS A 59 20.84 -4.41 1.36
C LYS A 59 21.55 -3.21 0.74
N GLU A 60 21.25 -2.87 -0.51
CA GLU A 60 21.83 -1.71 -1.17
C GLU A 60 21.46 -0.40 -0.44
N VAL A 61 20.20 -0.26 0.02
CA VAL A 61 19.80 0.88 0.87
C VAL A 61 20.66 0.96 2.12
N TYR A 62 20.82 -0.13 2.86
CA TYR A 62 21.58 -0.13 4.11
C TYR A 62 23.06 0.12 3.88
N ASP A 63 23.63 -0.38 2.80
CA ASP A 63 25.04 -0.17 2.43
C ASP A 63 25.35 1.30 2.18
N ASN A 64 24.41 2.09 1.66
CA ASN A 64 24.57 3.54 1.51
C ASN A 64 24.62 4.32 2.82
N PHE A 65 24.22 3.71 3.95
CA PHE A 65 24.21 4.34 5.27
C PHE A 65 25.15 3.66 6.29
N LYS A 66 26.10 2.82 5.84
CA LYS A 66 27.07 2.17 6.73
C LYS A 66 27.98 3.19 7.44
N ASP A 67 28.49 4.16 6.67
CA ASP A 67 29.48 5.12 7.14
C ASP A 67 28.90 6.50 7.41
N LYS A 68 27.60 6.66 7.27
CA LYS A 68 26.89 7.92 7.51
C LYS A 68 25.52 7.67 8.12
N LYS A 69 25.15 8.50 9.07
CA LYS A 69 23.84 8.40 9.71
C LYS A 69 22.73 8.86 8.76
N CYS A 70 21.64 8.12 8.70
CA CYS A 70 20.39 8.58 8.15
C CYS A 70 19.67 9.42 9.22
N ASP A 71 19.46 10.71 8.97
CA ASP A 71 18.78 11.59 9.93
C ASP A 71 17.28 11.61 9.70
N ILE A 72 16.85 11.54 8.43
CA ILE A 72 15.43 11.61 8.03
C ILE A 72 15.13 10.56 6.99
N ILE A 73 13.97 9.92 7.10
CA ILE A 73 13.39 9.08 6.06
C ILE A 73 12.10 9.74 5.57
N LEU A 74 12.04 9.94 4.25
CA LEU A 74 10.88 10.45 3.54
C LEU A 74 10.21 9.33 2.75
N GLY A 75 8.91 9.42 2.48
CA GLY A 75 8.30 8.54 1.50
C GLY A 75 6.78 8.54 1.50
N GLY A 76 6.23 8.32 0.31
CA GLY A 76 4.81 8.15 0.06
C GLY A 76 4.50 6.72 -0.40
N PRO A 77 4.31 5.75 0.50
CA PRO A 77 3.97 4.39 0.09
C PRO A 77 2.66 4.38 -0.72
N PRO A 78 2.55 3.53 -1.77
CA PRO A 78 1.42 3.52 -2.69
C PRO A 78 0.07 3.48 -1.98
N CYS A 79 -0.83 4.41 -2.36
CA CYS A 79 -2.14 4.62 -1.75
C CYS A 79 -3.29 3.85 -2.42
N VAL A 80 -3.01 3.04 -3.46
CA VAL A 80 -4.06 2.41 -4.30
C VAL A 80 -5.04 1.57 -3.49
N ALA A 81 -4.56 0.90 -2.43
CA ALA A 81 -5.41 0.13 -1.52
C ALA A 81 -6.26 1.01 -0.58
N TYR A 82 -5.95 2.29 -0.45
CA TYR A 82 -6.56 3.22 0.52
C TYR A 82 -7.46 4.26 -0.13
N SER A 83 -7.29 4.51 -1.44
CA SER A 83 -8.03 5.55 -2.14
C SER A 83 -9.51 5.21 -2.28
N MET A 84 -10.35 6.24 -2.36
CA MET A 84 -11.79 6.08 -2.62
C MET A 84 -12.07 5.44 -3.99
N SER A 85 -11.16 5.59 -4.94
CA SER A 85 -11.23 5.00 -6.29
C SER A 85 -10.75 3.55 -6.34
N GLY A 86 -10.07 3.06 -5.28
CA GLY A 86 -9.60 1.68 -5.16
C GLY A 86 -10.60 0.79 -4.46
N HIS A 87 -10.39 -0.52 -4.55
CA HIS A 87 -11.29 -1.52 -3.94
C HIS A 87 -11.15 -1.63 -2.41
N ARG A 88 -10.38 -0.74 -1.76
CA ARG A 88 -10.09 -0.74 -0.30
C ARG A 88 -9.70 -2.12 0.24
N ASN A 89 -8.98 -2.89 -0.55
CA ASN A 89 -8.51 -4.21 -0.16
C ASN A 89 -7.23 -4.09 0.66
N SER A 90 -7.33 -4.30 1.97
CA SER A 90 -6.18 -4.23 2.88
C SER A 90 -5.13 -5.32 2.64
N ARG A 91 -5.43 -6.37 1.86
CA ARG A 91 -4.48 -7.41 1.42
C ARG A 91 -3.88 -7.14 0.03
N ASP A 92 -4.24 -6.05 -0.64
CA ASP A 92 -3.51 -5.66 -1.84
C ASP A 92 -2.02 -5.50 -1.48
N PRO A 93 -1.10 -6.22 -2.16
CA PRO A 93 0.32 -6.16 -1.85
C PRO A 93 0.87 -4.73 -1.81
N ARG A 94 0.33 -3.85 -2.67
CA ARG A 94 0.71 -2.43 -2.71
C ARG A 94 0.30 -1.70 -1.44
N GLY A 95 -0.84 -2.06 -0.84
CA GLY A 95 -1.29 -1.55 0.45
C GLY A 95 -0.49 -2.06 1.64
N GLN A 96 0.39 -3.06 1.46
CA GLN A 96 1.27 -3.56 2.51
C GLN A 96 2.64 -2.85 2.53
N LEU A 97 2.96 -2.04 1.52
CA LEU A 97 4.29 -1.41 1.38
C LEU A 97 4.63 -0.41 2.50
N PHE A 98 3.64 0.09 3.25
CA PHE A 98 3.92 0.83 4.48
C PHE A 98 4.71 0.00 5.51
N LYS A 99 4.58 -1.34 5.49
CA LYS A 99 5.36 -2.23 6.38
C LYS A 99 6.84 -2.22 6.02
N GLU A 100 7.15 -2.17 4.73
CA GLU A 100 8.53 -2.04 4.24
C GLU A 100 9.13 -0.70 4.70
N TYR A 101 8.33 0.37 4.61
CA TYR A 101 8.73 1.67 5.14
C TYR A 101 9.09 1.60 6.64
N ILE A 102 8.21 0.99 7.44
CA ILE A 102 8.44 0.80 8.89
C ILE A 102 9.70 -0.03 9.16
N GLU A 103 9.92 -1.11 8.40
CA GLU A 103 11.11 -1.97 8.55
C GLU A 103 12.39 -1.18 8.34
N ILE A 104 12.45 -0.34 7.29
CA ILE A 104 13.61 0.49 6.99
C ILE A 104 13.82 1.56 8.07
N VAL A 105 12.74 2.19 8.55
CA VAL A 105 12.82 3.13 9.68
C VAL A 105 13.41 2.46 10.93
N LYS A 106 12.95 1.26 11.27
CA LYS A 106 13.49 0.48 12.40
C LYS A 106 14.97 0.15 12.22
N LYS A 107 15.40 -0.16 11.01
CA LYS A 107 16.78 -0.55 10.71
C LYS A 107 17.73 0.63 10.72
N LEU A 108 17.36 1.74 10.07
CA LEU A 108 18.21 2.92 9.94
C LEU A 108 18.13 3.86 11.15
N LYS A 109 17.07 3.77 11.95
CA LYS A 109 16.85 4.55 13.19
C LYS A 109 17.05 6.07 12.99
N PRO A 110 16.31 6.70 12.06
CA PRO A 110 16.41 8.13 11.83
C PRO A 110 15.91 8.92 13.05
N LYS A 111 16.24 10.20 13.13
CA LYS A 111 15.68 11.12 14.14
C LYS A 111 14.19 11.40 13.88
N VAL A 112 13.84 11.49 12.58
CA VAL A 112 12.48 11.80 12.12
C VAL A 112 12.18 10.96 10.88
N PHE A 113 10.93 10.58 10.71
CA PHE A 113 10.42 10.09 9.44
C PHE A 113 9.15 10.84 9.02
N VAL A 114 8.98 11.02 7.72
CA VAL A 114 7.81 11.67 7.12
C VAL A 114 7.16 10.70 6.15
N MET A 115 5.95 10.25 6.48
CA MET A 115 5.17 9.37 5.62
C MET A 115 3.99 10.15 5.04
N GLU A 116 4.03 10.39 3.73
CA GLU A 116 2.92 11.00 2.99
C GLU A 116 1.92 9.91 2.58
N ASN A 117 0.63 10.18 2.70
CA ASN A 117 -0.41 9.31 2.14
C ASN A 117 -1.76 10.03 2.07
N VAL A 118 -2.73 9.40 1.37
CA VAL A 118 -4.10 9.92 1.30
C VAL A 118 -4.85 9.72 2.61
N LYS A 119 -5.87 10.55 2.89
CA LYS A 119 -6.68 10.49 4.13
C LYS A 119 -7.27 9.10 4.42
N GLY A 120 -7.48 8.28 3.39
CA GLY A 120 -7.96 6.91 3.52
C GLY A 120 -7.12 6.02 4.46
N ILE A 121 -5.82 6.29 4.60
CA ILE A 121 -4.94 5.54 5.53
C ILE A 121 -5.37 5.67 6.99
N LEU A 122 -6.04 6.75 7.36
CA LEU A 122 -6.51 6.99 8.74
C LEU A 122 -7.68 6.08 9.14
N THR A 123 -8.40 5.54 8.18
CA THR A 123 -9.65 4.79 8.41
C THR A 123 -9.60 3.34 7.96
N ILE A 124 -8.62 2.97 7.12
CA ILE A 124 -8.51 1.59 6.68
C ILE A 124 -8.04 0.67 7.81
N LEU A 125 -8.64 -0.50 7.86
CA LEU A 125 -8.31 -1.52 8.85
C LEU A 125 -7.44 -2.61 8.20
N HIS A 126 -6.36 -2.96 8.85
CA HIS A 126 -5.49 -4.08 8.50
C HIS A 126 -5.53 -5.14 9.59
N ASP A 127 -5.24 -6.38 9.22
CA ASP A 127 -5.06 -7.45 10.18
C ASP A 127 -3.91 -7.12 11.14
N LYS A 128 -4.04 -7.48 12.41
CA LYS A 128 -2.97 -7.36 13.40
C LYS A 128 -1.70 -8.06 12.88
N PRO A 129 -0.50 -7.60 13.29
CA PRO A 129 0.76 -8.20 12.84
C PRO A 129 0.89 -9.70 13.13
N LYS A 130 0.25 -10.18 14.21
CA LYS A 130 0.23 -11.59 14.60
C LYS A 130 -1.22 -12.04 14.78
N LEU A 131 -1.69 -12.90 13.88
CA LEU A 131 -2.98 -13.59 13.99
C LEU A 131 -2.78 -15.00 14.50
N SER A 132 -3.67 -15.47 15.38
CA SER A 132 -3.83 -16.88 15.68
C SER A 132 -4.29 -17.65 14.43
N LYS A 133 -4.17 -18.98 14.45
CA LYS A 133 -4.64 -19.83 13.35
C LYS A 133 -6.12 -19.59 13.03
N LYS A 134 -6.97 -19.54 14.05
CA LYS A 134 -8.41 -19.29 13.91
C LYS A 134 -8.72 -17.91 13.31
N GLU A 135 -8.05 -16.85 13.80
CA GLU A 135 -8.23 -15.49 13.26
C GLU A 135 -7.80 -15.40 11.80
N ARG A 136 -6.74 -16.13 11.41
CA ARG A 136 -6.27 -16.20 10.03
C ARG A 136 -7.30 -16.87 9.12
N GLU A 137 -7.87 -18.00 9.53
CA GLU A 137 -8.93 -18.70 8.79
C GLU A 137 -10.16 -17.81 8.57
N ILE A 138 -10.57 -17.07 9.61
CA ILE A 138 -11.68 -16.10 9.52
C ILE A 138 -11.32 -14.95 8.56
N ALA A 139 -10.11 -14.40 8.66
CA ALA A 139 -9.65 -13.35 7.79
C ALA A 139 -9.59 -13.80 6.33
N ASP A 140 -9.04 -14.99 6.05
CA ASP A 140 -8.93 -15.54 4.70
C ASP A 140 -10.32 -15.67 4.04
N LYS A 141 -11.28 -16.25 4.76
CA LYS A 141 -12.66 -16.38 4.28
C LYS A 141 -13.34 -15.02 4.02
N TYR A 142 -13.09 -14.04 4.88
CA TYR A 142 -13.61 -12.68 4.67
C TYR A 142 -13.05 -12.06 3.40
N TYR A 143 -11.75 -12.19 3.14
CA TYR A 143 -11.12 -11.63 1.94
C TYR A 143 -11.49 -12.37 0.66
N GLU A 144 -11.75 -13.67 0.72
CA GLU A 144 -12.32 -14.42 -0.40
C GLU A 144 -13.68 -13.84 -0.81
N LEU A 145 -14.57 -13.57 0.15
CA LEU A 145 -15.85 -12.93 -0.10
C LEU A 145 -15.72 -11.51 -0.66
N GLU A 146 -14.77 -10.71 -0.16
CA GLU A 146 -14.49 -9.38 -0.71
C GLU A 146 -13.98 -9.46 -2.16
N ALA A 147 -13.14 -10.44 -2.49
CA ALA A 147 -12.67 -10.66 -3.85
C ALA A 147 -13.80 -11.11 -4.78
N GLU A 148 -14.68 -12.02 -4.31
CA GLU A 148 -15.87 -12.45 -5.04
C GLU A 148 -16.80 -11.27 -5.36
N LYS A 149 -17.06 -10.41 -4.37
CA LYS A 149 -17.84 -9.17 -4.54
C LYS A 149 -17.24 -8.27 -5.61
N ILE A 150 -15.93 -8.04 -5.59
CA ILE A 150 -15.22 -7.22 -6.57
C ILE A 150 -15.40 -7.81 -7.98
N ASN A 151 -15.27 -9.13 -8.14
CA ASN A 151 -15.43 -9.80 -9.41
C ASN A 151 -16.87 -9.66 -9.97
N ILE A 152 -17.89 -9.79 -9.10
CA ILE A 152 -19.29 -9.59 -9.50
C ILE A 152 -19.53 -8.14 -9.97
N ILE A 153 -18.99 -7.16 -9.22
CA ILE A 153 -19.12 -5.75 -9.59
C ILE A 153 -18.42 -5.45 -10.93
N ALA A 154 -17.22 -6.02 -11.15
CA ALA A 154 -16.49 -5.88 -12.41
C ALA A 154 -17.26 -6.46 -13.59
N LYS A 155 -17.83 -7.67 -13.44
CA LYS A 155 -18.71 -8.28 -14.45
C LYS A 155 -19.91 -7.41 -14.77
N LYS A 156 -20.59 -6.87 -13.76
CA LYS A 156 -21.71 -5.95 -13.95
C LYS A 156 -21.33 -4.70 -14.75
N LYS A 157 -20.16 -4.12 -14.45
CA LYS A 157 -19.65 -2.94 -15.16
C LYS A 157 -19.38 -3.24 -16.64
N VAL A 158 -18.80 -4.41 -16.95
CA VAL A 158 -18.58 -4.85 -18.33
C VAL A 158 -19.91 -5.07 -19.06
N LEU A 159 -20.91 -5.71 -18.41
CA LEU A 159 -22.24 -5.91 -18.97
C LEU A 159 -22.93 -4.57 -19.28
N SER A 160 -22.87 -3.60 -18.35
CA SER A 160 -23.50 -2.29 -18.53
C SER A 160 -22.85 -1.42 -19.62
N SER A 161 -21.65 -1.77 -20.10
CA SER A 161 -20.98 -1.11 -21.21
C SER A 161 -21.27 -1.73 -22.58
N LYS A 162 -22.05 -2.82 -22.65
CA LYS A 162 -22.46 -3.51 -23.88
C LYS A 162 -23.94 -3.24 -24.17
N ASN A 163 -24.34 -3.29 -25.44
CA ASN A 163 -25.75 -3.22 -25.80
C ASN A 163 -26.48 -4.49 -25.34
N GLU A 164 -27.68 -4.32 -24.81
CA GLU A 164 -28.50 -5.44 -24.30
C GLU A 164 -28.80 -6.49 -25.38
N GLU A 165 -28.94 -6.05 -26.64
CA GLU A 165 -29.21 -6.89 -27.79
C GLU A 165 -28.03 -7.78 -28.21
N ASP A 166 -26.82 -7.43 -27.80
CA ASP A 166 -25.59 -8.15 -28.16
C ASP A 166 -25.29 -9.36 -27.24
N ILE A 167 -26.10 -9.57 -26.19
CA ILE A 167 -25.84 -10.59 -25.17
C ILE A 167 -27.05 -11.50 -24.99
N GLU A 168 -26.94 -12.74 -25.47
CA GLU A 168 -27.95 -13.77 -25.21
C GLU A 168 -28.11 -13.99 -23.70
N GLY A 169 -29.34 -13.92 -23.20
CA GLY A 169 -29.66 -14.09 -21.78
C GLY A 169 -29.25 -12.90 -20.89
N TYR A 170 -29.06 -11.69 -21.44
CA TYR A 170 -28.63 -10.51 -20.69
C TYR A 170 -29.38 -10.29 -19.37
N VAL A 171 -30.71 -10.38 -19.40
CA VAL A 171 -31.58 -10.19 -18.22
C VAL A 171 -31.29 -11.23 -17.15
N ASP A 172 -31.11 -12.49 -17.54
CA ASP A 172 -30.81 -13.59 -16.58
C ASP A 172 -29.43 -13.44 -15.96
N ILE A 173 -28.44 -13.05 -16.77
CA ILE A 173 -27.07 -12.77 -16.28
C ILE A 173 -27.08 -11.61 -15.28
N VAL A 174 -27.81 -10.53 -15.59
CA VAL A 174 -27.93 -9.37 -14.69
C VAL A 174 -28.65 -9.74 -13.39
N ASN A 175 -29.74 -10.50 -13.47
CA ASN A 175 -30.49 -10.96 -12.30
C ASN A 175 -29.66 -11.90 -11.42
N THR A 176 -28.96 -12.85 -12.01
CA THR A 176 -28.03 -13.75 -11.29
C THR A 176 -26.95 -12.95 -10.56
N ASN A 177 -26.25 -12.07 -11.26
CA ASN A 177 -25.23 -11.21 -10.64
C ASN A 177 -25.79 -10.32 -9.51
N ASN A 178 -27.03 -9.87 -9.61
CA ASN A 178 -27.68 -9.09 -8.53
C ASN A 178 -27.99 -9.95 -7.30
N THR A 179 -28.42 -11.19 -7.51
CA THR A 179 -28.69 -12.15 -6.42
C THR A 179 -27.39 -12.54 -5.73
N ASP A 180 -26.37 -12.90 -6.50
CA ASP A 180 -25.05 -13.27 -5.99
C ASP A 180 -24.45 -12.12 -5.17
N LEU A 181 -24.53 -10.88 -5.67
CA LEU A 181 -24.03 -9.71 -4.96
C LEU A 181 -24.75 -9.47 -3.63
N LYS A 182 -26.07 -9.68 -3.58
CA LYS A 182 -26.84 -9.58 -2.32
C LYS A 182 -26.42 -10.65 -1.32
N ASP A 183 -26.23 -11.90 -1.77
CA ASP A 183 -25.81 -12.99 -0.89
C ASP A 183 -24.39 -12.80 -0.36
N VAL A 184 -23.45 -12.44 -1.22
CA VAL A 184 -22.07 -12.14 -0.82
C VAL A 184 -22.02 -10.97 0.18
N ASN A 185 -22.75 -9.87 -0.06
CA ASN A 185 -22.81 -8.75 0.87
C ASN A 185 -23.40 -9.17 2.23
N ARG A 186 -24.39 -10.05 2.26
CA ARG A 186 -24.95 -10.59 3.50
C ARG A 186 -23.92 -11.40 4.27
N LYS A 187 -23.17 -12.29 3.59
CA LYS A 187 -22.09 -13.08 4.19
C LYS A 187 -20.97 -12.18 4.77
N ILE A 188 -20.53 -11.19 4.01
CA ILE A 188 -19.55 -10.19 4.46
C ILE A 188 -20.03 -9.50 5.74
N LYS A 189 -21.27 -9.00 5.75
CA LYS A 189 -21.83 -8.30 6.91
C LYS A 189 -21.91 -9.17 8.17
N LEU A 190 -22.17 -10.46 8.02
CA LEU A 190 -22.17 -11.40 9.15
C LEU A 190 -20.76 -11.58 9.75
N MET A 191 -19.73 -11.58 8.91
CA MET A 191 -18.34 -11.74 9.33
C MET A 191 -17.67 -10.45 9.84
N GLU A 192 -18.19 -9.27 9.49
CA GLU A 192 -17.59 -7.98 9.86
C GLU A 192 -17.30 -7.84 11.36
N LYS A 193 -18.20 -8.29 12.22
CA LYS A 193 -18.03 -8.21 13.68
C LYS A 193 -16.86 -9.07 14.16
N GLU A 194 -16.72 -10.28 13.62
CA GLU A 194 -15.62 -11.20 13.98
C GLU A 194 -14.28 -10.68 13.49
N VAL A 195 -14.25 -10.21 12.24
CA VAL A 195 -13.04 -9.66 11.62
C VAL A 195 -12.58 -8.37 12.31
N HIS A 196 -13.52 -7.55 12.78
CA HIS A 196 -13.20 -6.26 13.44
C HIS A 196 -12.39 -6.45 14.74
N ILE A 197 -12.55 -7.57 15.45
CA ILE A 197 -11.85 -7.86 16.71
C ILE A 197 -10.32 -7.92 16.53
N PHE A 198 -9.84 -8.41 15.40
CA PHE A 198 -8.40 -8.57 15.14
C PHE A 198 -7.84 -7.62 14.08
N ARG A 199 -8.61 -6.58 13.72
CA ARG A 199 -8.15 -5.52 12.81
C ARG A 199 -7.76 -4.25 13.56
N MET A 200 -6.78 -3.57 13.01
CA MET A 200 -6.27 -2.30 13.55
C MET A 200 -6.15 -1.27 12.43
N LYS A 201 -6.29 0.00 12.76
CA LYS A 201 -5.95 1.08 11.82
C LYS A 201 -4.45 1.06 11.53
N VAL A 202 -4.07 1.38 10.30
CA VAL A 202 -2.64 1.49 9.91
C VAL A 202 -1.90 2.44 10.85
N THR A 203 -2.52 3.56 11.21
CA THR A 203 -1.93 4.53 12.15
C THR A 203 -1.63 3.95 13.52
N ASP A 204 -2.47 3.04 14.02
CA ASP A 204 -2.26 2.38 15.31
C ASP A 204 -1.17 1.32 15.21
N ILE A 205 -1.10 0.60 14.08
CA ILE A 205 0.01 -0.33 13.80
C ILE A 205 1.34 0.44 13.81
N ILE A 206 1.41 1.60 13.12
CA ILE A 206 2.59 2.44 13.10
C ILE A 206 2.96 2.92 14.51
N LYS A 207 2.00 3.49 15.25
CA LYS A 207 2.23 3.99 16.62
C LYS A 207 2.75 2.88 17.54
N ASN A 208 2.07 1.73 17.59
CA ASN A 208 2.46 0.62 18.47
C ASN A 208 3.85 0.08 18.12
N THR A 209 4.25 0.17 16.85
CA THR A 209 5.57 -0.29 16.38
C THR A 209 6.73 0.52 16.96
N PHE A 210 6.51 1.80 17.31
CA PHE A 210 7.54 2.72 17.80
C PHE A 210 7.40 3.08 19.29
N GLN A 211 6.44 2.47 19.99
CA GLN A 211 6.28 2.61 21.45
C GLN A 211 6.99 1.49 22.22
N GLU A 212 7.43 0.44 21.56
CA GLU A 212 8.28 -0.64 22.09
C GLU A 212 9.77 -0.28 21.91
#